data_61f494264e9859ed15fa7b3cc77e0a42
#
_entry.id   61f494264e9859ed15fa7b3cc77e0a42
#
_cell.length_a   1.000
_cell.length_b   1.000
_cell.length_c   1.000
_cell.angle_alpha   90.00
_cell.angle_beta   90.00
_cell.angle_gamma   90.00
#
_symmetry.space_group_name_H-M   'P 1'
#
loop_
_entity.id
_entity.type
_entity.pdbx_description
1 polymer ?
#
loop_
_entity_poly.entity_id
_entity_poly.type
_entity_poly.pdbx_seq_one_letter_code
_entity_poly.pdbx_strand_id
1 'polypeptide(L)'
;MSERVAIFIDGWNFAKATYEGFGIRVDFKRLLTVLAGNRTLLRSLYYIGEWTEEGYAHMQALRRARVVEGAPQIPDPLESERKRTQQQGFIRMLNRNGYQVVKKPVRVFADGNTKADLDIELAIDMLTLAERCERQILVSGDSDFVPVVRAVGMRGVRVEVVATQTQWAYNTTPEHPRPFPARASDDLLDAADEFTDLRDLVPLIELSEPRRTRPFTGNGTPAESEALEEA
;
A
#
# COMPACT_ATOMS: atom_id res chain seq x y z
N MET A 1 23.72 14.69 18.28
CA MET A 1 22.23 14.66 18.24
C MET A 1 21.82 13.46 17.36
N SER A 2 20.74 12.77 17.69
CA SER A 2 20.24 11.69 16.83
C SER A 2 19.64 12.28 15.56
N GLU A 3 19.90 11.66 14.39
CA GLU A 3 19.36 12.02 13.09
C GLU A 3 17.82 11.96 13.15
N ARG A 4 17.12 13.02 12.70
CA ARG A 4 15.66 13.05 12.62
C ARG A 4 15.21 12.46 11.29
N VAL A 5 14.23 11.58 11.34
CA VAL A 5 13.71 10.90 10.15
C VAL A 5 12.21 11.16 9.98
N ALA A 6 11.78 11.44 8.75
CA ALA A 6 10.38 11.42 8.32
C ALA A 6 10.15 10.25 7.35
N ILE A 7 9.03 9.55 7.50
CA ILE A 7 8.70 8.35 6.74
C ILE A 7 7.42 8.59 5.95
N PHE A 8 7.45 8.30 4.66
CA PHE A 8 6.36 8.49 3.71
C PHE A 8 6.04 7.14 3.05
N ILE A 9 4.83 6.63 3.24
CA ILE A 9 4.42 5.33 2.70
C ILE A 9 3.31 5.52 1.69
N ASP A 10 3.62 5.27 0.42
CA ASP A 10 2.63 5.10 -0.61
C ASP A 10 1.86 3.80 -0.37
N GLY A 11 0.67 3.94 0.19
CA GLY A 11 -0.10 2.80 0.67
C GLY A 11 -0.54 1.85 -0.43
N TRP A 12 -0.76 2.35 -1.65
CA TRP A 12 -1.13 1.50 -2.79
C TRP A 12 0.05 0.67 -3.28
N ASN A 13 1.20 1.31 -3.51
CA ASN A 13 2.42 0.63 -3.95
C ASN A 13 2.89 -0.37 -2.90
N PHE A 14 2.90 0.03 -1.63
CA PHE A 14 3.28 -0.83 -0.51
C PHE A 14 2.35 -2.04 -0.33
N ALA A 15 1.02 -1.85 -0.46
CA ALA A 15 0.06 -2.94 -0.37
C ALA A 15 0.24 -3.94 -1.53
N LYS A 16 0.46 -3.45 -2.75
CA LYS A 16 0.78 -4.32 -3.90
C LYS A 16 2.06 -5.13 -3.65
N ALA A 17 3.11 -4.50 -3.16
CA ALA A 17 4.35 -5.20 -2.88
C ALA A 17 4.16 -6.27 -1.80
N THR A 18 3.52 -5.94 -0.68
CA THR A 18 3.40 -6.84 0.47
C THR A 18 2.34 -7.92 0.27
N TYR A 19 1.10 -7.57 -0.12
CA TYR A 19 0.02 -8.55 -0.24
C TYR A 19 0.06 -9.33 -1.56
N GLU A 20 0.22 -8.63 -2.70
CA GLU A 20 0.16 -9.28 -4.01
C GLU A 20 1.52 -9.87 -4.41
N GLY A 21 2.62 -9.17 -4.09
CA GLY A 21 3.98 -9.59 -4.41
C GLY A 21 4.51 -10.65 -3.45
N PHE A 22 4.67 -10.31 -2.19
CA PHE A 22 5.24 -11.21 -1.18
C PHE A 22 4.20 -12.12 -0.51
N GLY A 23 2.90 -11.82 -0.58
CA GLY A 23 1.83 -12.62 0.03
C GLY A 23 1.82 -12.57 1.55
N ILE A 24 2.31 -11.50 2.17
CA ILE A 24 2.43 -11.33 3.62
C ILE A 24 1.39 -10.37 4.19
N ARG A 25 1.14 -10.51 5.48
CA ARG A 25 0.44 -9.52 6.31
C ARG A 25 1.47 -8.75 7.11
N VAL A 26 1.33 -7.42 7.15
CA VAL A 26 2.33 -6.53 7.76
C VAL A 26 1.95 -6.19 9.19
N ASP A 27 2.92 -6.30 10.11
CA ASP A 27 2.88 -5.68 11.43
C ASP A 27 3.35 -4.21 11.30
N PHE A 28 2.41 -3.29 11.24
CA PHE A 28 2.70 -1.86 11.06
C PHE A 28 3.47 -1.23 12.21
N LYS A 29 3.36 -1.78 13.44
CA LYS A 29 4.17 -1.31 14.56
C LYS A 29 5.63 -1.70 14.38
N ARG A 30 5.89 -2.95 13.97
CA ARG A 30 7.25 -3.42 13.65
C ARG A 30 7.83 -2.67 12.45
N LEU A 31 7.03 -2.48 11.38
CA LEU A 31 7.44 -1.71 10.21
C LEU A 31 7.97 -0.34 10.61
N LEU A 32 7.21 0.41 11.43
CA LEU A 32 7.65 1.73 11.89
C LEU A 32 8.94 1.67 12.69
N THR A 33 9.07 0.68 13.58
CA THR A 33 10.29 0.49 14.38
C THR A 33 11.50 0.16 13.50
N VAL A 34 11.33 -0.72 12.53
CA VAL A 34 12.40 -1.13 11.59
C VAL A 34 12.84 0.04 10.73
N LEU A 35 11.90 0.78 10.14
CA LEU A 35 12.21 1.94 9.29
C LEU A 35 12.86 3.08 10.09
N ALA A 36 12.37 3.39 11.29
CA ALA A 36 12.96 4.44 12.12
C ALA A 36 14.36 4.05 12.63
N GLY A 37 14.57 2.76 12.93
CA GLY A 37 15.82 2.27 13.51
C GLY A 37 16.15 2.97 14.83
N ASN A 38 17.37 3.46 14.96
CA ASN A 38 17.85 4.22 16.13
C ASN A 38 17.70 5.75 15.98
N ARG A 39 17.01 6.22 14.91
CA ARG A 39 16.81 7.63 14.59
C ARG A 39 15.65 8.21 15.38
N THR A 40 15.61 9.52 15.51
CA THR A 40 14.46 10.22 16.10
C THR A 40 13.36 10.38 15.07
N LEU A 41 12.27 9.64 15.23
CA LEU A 41 11.11 9.76 14.33
C LEU A 41 10.44 11.12 14.48
N LEU A 42 10.43 11.92 13.43
CA LEU A 42 9.73 13.20 13.34
C LEU A 42 8.26 12.98 12.99
N ARG A 43 7.99 12.25 11.92
CA ARG A 43 6.65 11.91 11.41
C ARG A 43 6.70 10.61 10.62
N SER A 44 5.58 9.89 10.62
CA SER A 44 5.31 8.83 9.65
C SER A 44 3.95 9.07 9.02
N LEU A 45 3.91 9.19 7.69
CA LEU A 45 2.72 9.47 6.92
C LEU A 45 2.38 8.24 6.07
N TYR A 46 1.10 7.88 6.03
CA TYR A 46 0.59 6.78 5.23
C TYR A 46 -0.50 7.30 4.29
N TYR A 47 -0.28 7.18 2.99
CA TYR A 47 -1.17 7.71 1.96
C TYR A 47 -2.10 6.63 1.45
N ILE A 48 -3.42 6.86 1.51
CA ILE A 48 -4.43 5.85 1.15
C ILE A 48 -5.64 6.47 0.45
N GLY A 49 -6.10 5.83 -0.64
CA GLY A 49 -7.40 6.10 -1.21
C GLY A 49 -8.52 5.64 -0.27
N GLU A 50 -9.45 6.52 0.07
CA GLU A 50 -10.61 6.22 0.92
C GLU A 50 -11.85 5.96 0.07
N TRP A 51 -12.42 4.79 0.22
CA TRP A 51 -13.70 4.46 -0.37
C TRP A 51 -14.84 5.15 0.38
N THR A 52 -15.53 6.08 -0.31
CA THR A 52 -16.73 6.73 0.20
C THR A 52 -17.97 5.92 -0.14
N GLU A 53 -19.10 6.23 0.51
CA GLU A 53 -20.40 5.63 0.20
C GLU A 53 -20.81 5.89 -1.25
N GLU A 54 -20.63 7.13 -1.71
CA GLU A 54 -20.89 7.54 -3.08
C GLU A 54 -20.02 6.79 -4.10
N GLY A 55 -18.72 6.63 -3.82
CA GLY A 55 -17.80 5.87 -4.66
C GLY A 55 -18.21 4.40 -4.78
N TYR A 56 -18.60 3.77 -3.68
CA TYR A 56 -19.14 2.40 -3.72
C TYR A 56 -20.47 2.31 -4.48
N ALA A 57 -21.40 3.24 -4.24
CA ALA A 57 -22.69 3.26 -4.94
C ALA A 57 -22.48 3.42 -6.45
N HIS A 58 -21.60 4.32 -6.87
CA HIS A 58 -21.26 4.51 -8.28
C HIS A 58 -20.64 3.24 -8.89
N MET A 59 -19.67 2.62 -8.22
CA MET A 59 -19.07 1.36 -8.68
C MET A 59 -20.12 0.26 -8.83
N GLN A 60 -21.04 0.13 -7.87
CA GLN A 60 -22.13 -0.85 -7.96
C GLN A 60 -23.09 -0.55 -9.12
N ALA A 61 -23.41 0.72 -9.36
CA ALA A 61 -24.26 1.11 -10.49
C ALA A 61 -23.62 0.74 -11.83
N LEU A 62 -22.30 0.99 -11.99
CA LEU A 62 -21.55 0.61 -13.19
C LEU A 62 -21.50 -0.91 -13.39
N ARG A 63 -21.29 -1.66 -12.30
CA ARG A 63 -21.31 -3.14 -12.36
C ARG A 63 -22.68 -3.67 -12.78
N ARG A 64 -23.78 -3.11 -12.24
CA ARG A 64 -25.14 -3.48 -12.64
C ARG A 64 -25.42 -3.16 -14.11
N ALA A 65 -24.97 -2.01 -14.61
CA ALA A 65 -25.14 -1.61 -16.00
C ALA A 65 -24.38 -2.50 -16.99
N ARG A 66 -23.30 -3.16 -16.54
CA ARG A 66 -22.46 -4.08 -17.33
C ARG A 66 -22.90 -5.56 -17.23
N VAL A 67 -23.98 -5.87 -16.53
CA VAL A 67 -24.52 -7.23 -16.44
C VAL A 67 -25.07 -7.62 -17.81
N VAL A 68 -24.27 -8.31 -18.61
CA VAL A 68 -24.68 -9.07 -19.77
C VAL A 68 -25.19 -10.43 -19.25
N GLU A 69 -26.20 -11.01 -19.88
CA GLU A 69 -26.75 -12.32 -19.54
C GLU A 69 -25.65 -13.36 -19.26
N GLY A 70 -25.62 -13.91 -18.05
CA GLY A 70 -24.60 -14.90 -17.61
C GLY A 70 -23.48 -14.36 -16.71
N ALA A 71 -23.45 -13.07 -16.36
CA ALA A 71 -22.45 -12.53 -15.48
C ALA A 71 -22.82 -12.66 -13.99
N PRO A 72 -21.83 -12.88 -13.10
CA PRO A 72 -22.09 -13.21 -11.70
C PRO A 72 -22.56 -12.01 -10.90
N GLN A 73 -23.54 -12.28 -10.09
CA GLN A 73 -24.05 -11.66 -8.87
C GLN A 73 -23.91 -10.14 -8.68
N ILE A 74 -25.05 -9.51 -8.46
CA ILE A 74 -25.18 -8.16 -7.89
C ILE A 74 -24.36 -8.09 -6.62
N PRO A 75 -23.39 -7.15 -6.49
CA PRO A 75 -22.63 -6.99 -5.26
C PRO A 75 -23.58 -6.75 -4.08
N ASP A 76 -23.45 -7.56 -3.04
CA ASP A 76 -24.19 -7.43 -1.80
C ASP A 76 -23.95 -6.03 -1.20
N PRO A 77 -24.98 -5.24 -0.88
CA PRO A 77 -24.84 -3.98 -0.15
C PRO A 77 -24.04 -4.15 1.15
N LEU A 78 -24.18 -5.28 1.82
CA LEU A 78 -23.41 -5.64 3.01
C LEU A 78 -21.93 -5.80 2.74
N GLU A 79 -21.51 -6.20 1.54
CA GLU A 79 -20.10 -6.31 1.17
C GLU A 79 -19.43 -4.92 1.13
N SER A 80 -20.12 -3.93 0.58
CA SER A 80 -19.61 -2.56 0.53
C SER A 80 -19.45 -1.96 1.92
N GLU A 81 -20.42 -2.18 2.80
CA GLU A 81 -20.37 -1.73 4.18
C GLU A 81 -19.24 -2.42 4.96
N ARG A 82 -19.06 -3.73 4.78
CA ARG A 82 -17.95 -4.49 5.39
C ARG A 82 -16.60 -3.94 4.93
N LYS A 83 -16.41 -3.69 3.64
CA LYS A 83 -15.16 -3.13 3.09
C LYS A 83 -14.87 -1.74 3.67
N ARG A 84 -15.88 -0.88 3.76
CA ARG A 84 -15.73 0.43 4.40
C ARG A 84 -15.37 0.32 5.87
N THR A 85 -16.05 -0.53 6.61
CA THR A 85 -15.78 -0.77 8.03
C THR A 85 -14.37 -1.32 8.24
N GLN A 86 -13.92 -2.25 7.40
CA GLN A 86 -12.56 -2.78 7.42
C GLN A 86 -11.53 -1.68 7.15
N GLN A 87 -11.75 -0.84 6.14
CA GLN A 87 -10.85 0.27 5.82
C GLN A 87 -10.78 1.28 6.97
N GLN A 88 -11.91 1.65 7.57
CA GLN A 88 -11.93 2.52 8.74
C GLN A 88 -11.22 1.90 9.94
N GLY A 89 -11.38 0.58 10.14
CA GLY A 89 -10.64 -0.18 11.14
C GLY A 89 -9.13 -0.13 10.91
N PHE A 90 -8.71 -0.28 9.67
CA PHE A 90 -7.31 -0.19 9.25
C PHE A 90 -6.75 1.21 9.49
N ILE A 91 -7.46 2.27 9.10
CA ILE A 91 -7.04 3.66 9.33
C ILE A 91 -6.90 3.93 10.84
N ARG A 92 -7.87 3.49 11.66
CA ARG A 92 -7.77 3.63 13.12
C ARG A 92 -6.56 2.88 13.69
N MET A 93 -6.28 1.68 13.18
CA MET A 93 -5.11 0.90 13.59
C MET A 93 -3.81 1.64 13.25
N LEU A 94 -3.67 2.18 12.04
CA LEU A 94 -2.51 2.97 11.64
C LEU A 94 -2.29 4.18 12.56
N ASN A 95 -3.34 4.97 12.79
CA ASN A 95 -3.27 6.15 13.67
C ASN A 95 -2.83 5.77 15.11
N ARG A 96 -3.32 4.64 15.64
CA ARG A 96 -2.93 4.15 16.97
C ARG A 96 -1.50 3.63 17.03
N ASN A 97 -0.91 3.27 15.90
CA ASN A 97 0.48 2.82 15.80
C ASN A 97 1.46 3.94 15.39
N GLY A 98 1.03 5.22 15.45
CA GLY A 98 1.92 6.36 15.25
C GLY A 98 1.99 6.88 13.81
N TYR A 99 1.13 6.39 12.92
CA TYR A 99 1.03 6.93 11.56
C TYR A 99 0.03 8.07 11.48
N GLN A 100 0.37 9.13 10.78
CA GLN A 100 -0.58 10.11 10.29
C GLN A 100 -1.12 9.64 8.94
N VAL A 101 -2.42 9.35 8.87
CA VAL A 101 -3.03 8.86 7.63
C VAL A 101 -3.54 10.02 6.79
N VAL A 102 -2.99 10.16 5.59
CA VAL A 102 -3.44 11.10 4.55
C VAL A 102 -4.40 10.37 3.63
N LYS A 103 -5.61 10.91 3.46
CA LYS A 103 -6.70 10.26 2.73
C LYS A 103 -7.18 11.12 1.57
N LYS A 104 -7.55 10.45 0.48
CA LYS A 104 -8.22 11.07 -0.67
C LYS A 104 -9.36 10.18 -1.15
N PRO A 105 -10.56 10.71 -1.43
CA PRO A 105 -11.65 9.91 -1.95
C PRO A 105 -11.27 9.20 -3.25
N VAL A 106 -11.57 7.91 -3.33
CA VAL A 106 -11.44 7.12 -4.57
C VAL A 106 -12.45 7.61 -5.58
N ARG A 107 -11.98 8.06 -6.73
CA ARG A 107 -12.82 8.42 -7.88
C ARG A 107 -13.09 7.17 -8.71
N VAL A 108 -14.35 7.00 -9.10
CA VAL A 108 -14.80 5.93 -9.99
C VAL A 108 -15.14 6.53 -11.33
N PHE A 109 -14.52 6.07 -12.39
CA PHE A 109 -14.76 6.55 -13.75
C PHE A 109 -15.83 5.68 -14.46
N ALA A 110 -16.42 6.24 -15.53
CA ALA A 110 -17.48 5.57 -16.30
C ALA A 110 -17.03 4.23 -16.92
N ASP A 111 -15.75 4.06 -17.18
CA ASP A 111 -15.14 2.82 -17.66
C ASP A 111 -14.93 1.79 -16.54
N GLY A 112 -15.28 2.13 -15.28
CA GLY A 112 -15.13 1.30 -14.09
C GLY A 112 -13.72 1.31 -13.50
N ASN A 113 -12.79 2.08 -14.07
CA ASN A 113 -11.50 2.32 -13.45
C ASN A 113 -11.64 3.16 -12.19
N THR A 114 -10.70 2.99 -11.27
CA THR A 114 -10.68 3.74 -10.01
C THR A 114 -9.34 4.42 -9.83
N LYS A 115 -9.35 5.65 -9.35
CA LYS A 115 -8.11 6.37 -9.05
C LYS A 115 -8.25 7.14 -7.73
N ALA A 116 -7.23 7.05 -6.90
CA ALA A 116 -7.00 7.91 -5.74
C ALA A 116 -5.52 8.25 -5.72
N ASP A 117 -5.15 9.19 -6.57
CA ASP A 117 -3.78 9.64 -6.76
C ASP A 117 -3.42 10.61 -5.63
N LEU A 118 -2.45 10.22 -4.80
CA LEU A 118 -1.94 11.00 -3.67
C LEU A 118 -0.48 11.39 -3.85
N ASP A 119 0.08 11.23 -5.04
CA ASP A 119 1.49 11.46 -5.32
C ASP A 119 1.86 12.93 -5.11
N ILE A 120 0.94 13.84 -5.46
CA ILE A 120 1.13 15.28 -5.25
C ILE A 120 1.14 15.61 -3.75
N GLU A 121 0.18 15.08 -2.98
CA GLU A 121 0.10 15.27 -1.53
C GLU A 121 1.35 14.74 -0.85
N LEU A 122 1.82 13.55 -1.23
CA LEU A 122 3.04 12.95 -0.72
C LEU A 122 4.27 13.81 -1.06
N ALA A 123 4.39 14.26 -2.30
CA ALA A 123 5.49 15.11 -2.74
C ALA A 123 5.52 16.46 -1.99
N ILE A 124 4.37 17.09 -1.76
CA ILE A 124 4.25 18.34 -0.99
C ILE A 124 4.69 18.11 0.46
N ASP A 125 4.27 17.01 1.08
CA ASP A 125 4.64 16.71 2.46
C ASP A 125 6.14 16.39 2.59
N MET A 126 6.74 15.69 1.61
CA MET A 126 8.19 15.48 1.55
C MET A 126 8.95 16.82 1.51
N LEU A 127 8.55 17.73 0.61
CA LEU A 127 9.16 19.04 0.50
C LEU A 127 8.98 19.89 1.76
N THR A 128 7.80 19.81 2.39
CA THR A 128 7.47 20.59 3.60
C THR A 128 8.28 20.11 4.81
N LEU A 129 8.49 18.81 4.95
CA LEU A 129 9.25 18.25 6.07
C LEU A 129 10.76 18.25 5.85
N ALA A 130 11.24 18.53 4.64
CA ALA A 130 12.67 18.59 4.33
C ALA A 130 13.44 19.61 5.18
N GLU A 131 12.79 20.68 5.63
CA GLU A 131 13.43 21.69 6.49
C GLU A 131 13.55 21.25 7.97
N ARG A 132 12.97 20.10 8.34
CA ARG A 132 12.82 19.67 9.73
C ARG A 132 13.49 18.35 10.07
N CYS A 133 14.03 17.65 9.08
CA CYS A 133 14.68 16.36 9.25
C CYS A 133 15.96 16.27 8.41
N GLU A 134 16.86 15.41 8.81
CA GLU A 134 18.10 15.13 8.11
C GLU A 134 17.95 13.96 7.14
N ARG A 135 16.89 13.16 7.33
CA ARG A 135 16.60 11.99 6.48
C ARG A 135 15.10 11.86 6.19
N GLN A 136 14.81 11.41 4.98
CA GLN A 136 13.48 10.96 4.59
C GLN A 136 13.52 9.53 4.06
N ILE A 137 12.52 8.73 4.42
CA ILE A 137 12.34 7.37 3.91
C ILE A 137 11.07 7.36 3.07
N LEU A 138 11.21 7.08 1.77
CA LEU A 138 10.11 6.91 0.84
C LEU A 138 9.88 5.41 0.62
N VAL A 139 8.71 4.92 0.98
CA VAL A 139 8.29 3.52 0.74
C VAL A 139 7.39 3.50 -0.49
N SER A 140 8.01 3.45 -1.65
CA SER A 140 7.37 3.32 -2.97
C SER A 140 8.41 2.93 -4.02
N GLY A 141 7.99 2.25 -5.08
CA GLY A 141 8.80 1.94 -6.26
C GLY A 141 8.48 2.81 -7.47
N ASP A 142 7.58 3.81 -7.31
CA ASP A 142 7.04 4.58 -8.43
C ASP A 142 8.03 5.66 -8.92
N SER A 143 8.26 5.68 -10.24
CA SER A 143 9.10 6.67 -10.92
C SER A 143 8.59 8.10 -10.82
N ASP A 144 7.30 8.30 -10.57
CA ASP A 144 6.71 9.62 -10.48
C ASP A 144 7.28 10.43 -9.29
N PHE A 145 7.91 9.74 -8.33
CA PHE A 145 8.59 10.38 -7.20
C PHE A 145 10.03 10.83 -7.48
N VAL A 146 10.62 10.50 -8.62
CA VAL A 146 12.00 10.92 -8.98
C VAL A 146 12.20 12.44 -8.82
N PRO A 147 11.30 13.31 -9.31
CA PRO A 147 11.47 14.76 -9.18
C PRO A 147 11.52 15.23 -7.72
N VAL A 148 10.67 14.70 -6.86
CA VAL A 148 10.64 15.12 -5.44
C VAL A 148 11.82 14.57 -4.66
N VAL A 149 12.26 13.33 -4.92
CA VAL A 149 13.47 12.75 -4.31
C VAL A 149 14.68 13.63 -4.60
N ARG A 150 14.89 14.02 -5.87
CA ARG A 150 15.97 14.95 -6.25
C ARG A 150 15.82 16.32 -5.59
N ALA A 151 14.61 16.88 -5.54
CA ALA A 151 14.37 18.19 -4.95
C ALA A 151 14.62 18.21 -3.43
N VAL A 152 14.33 17.11 -2.73
CA VAL A 152 14.62 16.94 -1.29
C VAL A 152 16.13 16.76 -1.07
N GLY A 153 16.79 15.94 -1.89
CA GLY A 153 18.26 15.76 -1.85
C GLY A 153 19.01 17.08 -2.05
N MET A 154 18.55 17.94 -2.97
CA MET A 154 19.14 19.28 -3.17
C MET A 154 18.99 20.21 -1.96
N ARG A 155 18.10 19.93 -1.01
CA ARG A 155 17.98 20.63 0.27
C ARG A 155 18.93 20.09 1.35
N GLY A 156 19.77 19.11 1.02
CA GLY A 156 20.72 18.49 1.93
C GLY A 156 20.10 17.42 2.84
N VAL A 157 18.91 16.94 2.53
CA VAL A 157 18.24 15.83 3.23
C VAL A 157 18.56 14.53 2.51
N ARG A 158 19.01 13.52 3.25
CA ARG A 158 19.25 12.18 2.68
C ARG A 158 17.93 11.48 2.42
N VAL A 159 17.75 10.94 1.22
CA VAL A 159 16.56 10.19 0.85
C VAL A 159 16.90 8.71 0.69
N GLU A 160 16.26 7.90 1.52
CA GLU A 160 16.28 6.43 1.44
C GLU A 160 15.00 5.97 0.76
N VAL A 161 15.12 5.16 -0.31
CA VAL A 161 13.98 4.52 -0.96
C VAL A 161 13.88 3.08 -0.46
N VAL A 162 12.69 2.71 0.01
CA VAL A 162 12.35 1.33 0.41
C VAL A 162 11.36 0.77 -0.59
N ALA A 163 11.84 -0.15 -1.43
CA ALA A 163 11.06 -0.78 -2.48
C ALA A 163 11.67 -2.15 -2.79
N THR A 164 11.29 -2.80 -3.88
CA THR A 164 11.91 -4.07 -4.27
C THR A 164 12.31 -4.10 -5.74
N GLN A 165 13.41 -4.77 -6.02
CA GLN A 165 13.83 -5.12 -7.38
C GLN A 165 13.42 -6.54 -7.80
N THR A 166 12.68 -7.26 -6.95
CA THR A 166 12.20 -8.61 -7.24
C THR A 166 11.39 -8.62 -8.54
N GLN A 167 11.74 -9.54 -9.45
CA GLN A 167 11.11 -9.61 -10.78
C GLN A 167 9.79 -10.38 -10.77
N TRP A 168 9.66 -11.37 -9.88
CA TRP A 168 8.54 -12.31 -9.86
C TRP A 168 7.86 -12.32 -8.50
N ALA A 169 6.53 -12.35 -8.50
CA ALA A 169 5.75 -12.48 -7.27
C ALA A 169 5.94 -13.87 -6.64
N TYR A 170 5.93 -13.93 -5.30
CA TYR A 170 6.23 -15.17 -4.57
C TYR A 170 5.15 -16.25 -4.70
N ASN A 171 3.89 -15.84 -4.89
CA ASN A 171 2.76 -16.76 -5.01
C ASN A 171 2.50 -17.12 -6.48
N THR A 172 3.54 -17.61 -7.19
CA THR A 172 3.45 -18.04 -8.59
C THR A 172 3.99 -19.45 -8.74
N THR A 173 3.49 -20.17 -9.75
CA THR A 173 4.08 -21.44 -10.14
C THR A 173 5.15 -21.22 -11.20
N PRO A 174 6.14 -22.12 -11.32
CA PRO A 174 7.16 -22.03 -12.38
C PRO A 174 6.57 -21.99 -13.80
N GLU A 175 5.41 -22.62 -13.99
CA GLU A 175 4.71 -22.67 -15.28
C GLU A 175 3.96 -21.36 -15.61
N HIS A 176 3.60 -20.58 -14.57
CA HIS A 176 2.86 -19.32 -14.71
C HIS A 176 3.47 -18.24 -13.83
N PRO A 177 4.68 -17.76 -14.14
CA PRO A 177 5.30 -16.68 -13.38
C PRO A 177 4.51 -15.38 -13.59
N ARG A 178 4.22 -14.66 -12.50
CA ARG A 178 3.62 -13.33 -12.56
C ARG A 178 4.67 -12.28 -12.24
N PRO A 179 4.76 -11.19 -13.03
CA PRO A 179 5.63 -10.07 -12.71
C PRO A 179 5.33 -9.54 -11.31
N PHE A 180 6.36 -9.04 -10.62
CA PHE A 180 6.16 -8.41 -9.33
C PHE A 180 5.38 -7.09 -9.52
N PRO A 181 4.26 -6.90 -8.79
CA PRO A 181 3.30 -5.84 -9.11
C PRO A 181 3.75 -4.43 -8.76
N ALA A 182 4.81 -4.28 -7.96
CA ALA A 182 5.30 -3.00 -7.45
C ALA A 182 6.84 -2.98 -7.42
N ARG A 183 7.47 -3.40 -8.52
CA ARG A 183 8.94 -3.32 -8.67
C ARG A 183 9.35 -1.86 -8.76
N ALA A 184 10.45 -1.51 -8.08
CA ALA A 184 11.07 -0.19 -8.17
C ALA A 184 11.54 0.11 -9.59
N SER A 185 11.36 1.35 -10.02
CA SER A 185 11.99 1.86 -11.24
C SER A 185 13.47 2.12 -11.01
N ASP A 186 14.29 1.83 -12.02
CA ASP A 186 15.73 2.07 -11.93
C ASP A 186 16.02 3.58 -11.76
N ASP A 187 15.25 4.45 -12.43
CA ASP A 187 15.38 5.92 -12.28
C ASP A 187 15.14 6.41 -10.84
N LEU A 188 14.22 5.78 -10.10
CA LEU A 188 13.97 6.13 -8.71
C LEU A 188 15.13 5.68 -7.81
N LEU A 189 15.69 4.51 -8.06
CA LEU A 189 16.83 3.99 -7.33
C LEU A 189 18.09 4.85 -7.57
N ASP A 190 18.30 5.28 -8.81
CA ASP A 190 19.41 6.17 -9.18
C ASP A 190 19.27 7.59 -8.60
N ALA A 191 18.05 8.01 -8.28
CA ALA A 191 17.80 9.32 -7.68
C ALA A 191 17.96 9.34 -6.15
N ALA A 192 17.89 8.18 -5.49
CA ALA A 192 17.97 8.04 -4.04
C ALA A 192 19.42 8.04 -3.55
N ASP A 193 19.65 8.52 -2.31
CA ASP A 193 20.95 8.41 -1.64
C ASP A 193 21.20 6.98 -1.13
N GLU A 194 20.14 6.28 -0.74
CA GLU A 194 20.19 4.92 -0.20
C GLU A 194 18.97 4.11 -0.68
N PHE A 195 19.18 2.82 -0.85
CA PHE A 195 18.14 1.87 -1.20
C PHE A 195 18.10 0.71 -0.20
N THR A 196 16.90 0.39 0.29
CA THR A 196 16.65 -0.80 1.10
C THR A 196 15.66 -1.71 0.37
N ASP A 197 16.06 -2.95 0.06
CA ASP A 197 15.15 -3.90 -0.55
C ASP A 197 14.06 -4.32 0.47
N LEU A 198 12.81 -4.06 0.14
CA LEU A 198 11.67 -4.44 0.99
C LEU A 198 11.65 -5.95 1.29
N ARG A 199 12.19 -6.78 0.39
CA ARG A 199 12.33 -8.23 0.59
C ARG A 199 13.15 -8.56 1.85
N ASP A 200 14.18 -7.77 2.14
CA ASP A 200 15.04 -8.00 3.30
C ASP A 200 14.33 -7.61 4.61
N LEU A 201 13.31 -6.75 4.52
CA LEU A 201 12.49 -6.36 5.66
C LEU A 201 11.34 -7.34 5.94
N VAL A 202 10.93 -8.15 4.95
CA VAL A 202 9.80 -9.10 5.09
C VAL A 202 9.87 -9.93 6.38
N PRO A 203 11.00 -10.60 6.72
CA PRO A 203 11.07 -11.41 7.95
C PRO A 203 10.91 -10.61 9.24
N LEU A 204 11.17 -9.30 9.19
CA LEU A 204 11.12 -8.41 10.35
C LEU A 204 9.72 -7.82 10.57
N ILE A 205 8.92 -7.70 9.49
CA ILE A 205 7.64 -7.01 9.49
C ILE A 205 6.43 -7.91 9.27
N GLU A 206 6.64 -9.17 8.92
CA GLU A 206 5.55 -10.12 8.73
C GLU A 206 4.87 -10.43 10.07
N LEU A 207 3.52 -10.41 10.08
CA LEU A 207 2.72 -10.87 11.22
C LEU A 207 2.86 -12.39 11.37
N SER A 208 3.34 -12.82 12.54
CA SER A 208 3.62 -14.23 12.90
C SER A 208 2.37 -15.06 13.23
N GLU A 209 1.19 -14.76 12.69
CA GLU A 209 0.01 -15.60 12.90
C GLU A 209 -0.15 -16.66 11.81
N PRO A 210 -0.62 -17.88 12.17
CA PRO A 210 -0.87 -18.93 11.20
C PRO A 210 -1.89 -18.42 10.15
N ARG A 211 -1.53 -18.56 8.89
CA ARG A 211 -2.36 -18.21 7.74
C ARG A 211 -3.75 -18.83 7.87
N ARG A 212 -4.77 -18.06 8.21
CA ARG A 212 -6.11 -18.35 7.72
C ARG A 212 -6.11 -17.95 6.25
N THR A 213 -5.89 -18.96 5.42
CA THR A 213 -5.91 -18.85 3.98
C THR A 213 -7.24 -18.33 3.50
N ARG A 214 -7.30 -17.05 3.12
CA ARG A 214 -8.13 -16.59 2.00
C ARG A 214 -7.43 -15.42 1.36
N PRO A 215 -6.97 -15.60 0.10
CA PRO A 215 -6.46 -14.47 -0.67
C PRO A 215 -7.60 -13.47 -0.90
N PHE A 216 -7.32 -12.19 -0.73
CA PHE A 216 -8.17 -11.12 -1.26
C PHE A 216 -8.03 -11.17 -2.79
N THR A 217 -8.87 -11.97 -3.43
CA THR A 217 -9.04 -11.94 -4.88
C THR A 217 -10.03 -10.83 -5.22
N GLY A 218 -9.54 -9.76 -5.74
CA GLY A 218 -10.37 -8.76 -6.41
C GLY A 218 -10.84 -9.28 -7.78
N ASN A 219 -11.59 -10.35 -7.80
CA ASN A 219 -12.43 -10.95 -8.83
C ASN A 219 -12.50 -12.45 -8.58
N GLY A 220 -13.61 -12.95 -8.05
CA GLY A 220 -13.81 -14.39 -7.93
C GLY A 220 -14.91 -14.74 -6.94
N THR A 221 -15.87 -15.42 -7.42
CA THR A 221 -16.99 -16.08 -6.77
C THR A 221 -16.62 -16.85 -5.50
N PRO A 222 -17.50 -16.90 -4.49
CA PRO A 222 -17.32 -17.79 -3.34
C PRO A 222 -17.54 -19.23 -3.76
N ALA A 223 -16.57 -20.11 -3.53
CA ALA A 223 -16.78 -21.54 -3.51
C ALA A 223 -17.41 -21.92 -2.17
N GLU A 224 -18.38 -22.82 -2.30
CA GLU A 224 -19.33 -23.30 -1.33
C GLU A 224 -18.71 -23.81 -0.02
N SER A 225 -19.46 -23.53 1.06
CA SER A 225 -19.30 -24.13 2.36
C SER A 225 -19.90 -25.55 2.33
N GLU A 226 -19.08 -26.56 2.53
CA GLU A 226 -19.55 -27.86 3.03
C GLU A 226 -18.60 -28.38 4.11
N ALA A 227 -19.27 -28.79 5.19
CA ALA A 227 -18.90 -29.79 6.19
C ALA A 227 -17.74 -29.48 7.14
N LEU A 228 -18.07 -29.18 8.37
CA LEU A 228 -17.51 -29.79 9.57
C LEU A 228 -18.57 -29.71 10.70
N GLU A 229 -19.48 -30.66 10.66
CA GLU A 229 -20.03 -31.28 11.87
C GLU A 229 -19.24 -32.58 12.13
N GLU A 230 -19.10 -32.91 13.43
CA GLU A 230 -18.56 -34.15 14.02
C GLU A 230 -17.03 -34.28 14.20
N ALA A 231 -16.55 -33.95 15.38
CA ALA A 231 -16.03 -34.81 16.45
C ALA A 231 -15.46 -33.97 17.60
#